data_2ce46d93819954c08564db4fc722aefc
#
_entry.id   2ce46d93819954c08564db4fc722aefc
#
_cell.length_a   1.000
_cell.length_b   1.000
_cell.length_c   1.000
_cell.angle_alpha   90.00
_cell.angle_beta   90.00
_cell.angle_gamma   90.00
#
_symmetry.space_group_name_H-M   'P 1'
#
loop_
_entity.id
_entity.type
_entity.pdbx_description
1 polymer ?
#
loop_
_entity_poly.entity_id
_entity_poly.type
_entity_poly.pdbx_seq_one_letter_code
_entity_poly.pdbx_strand_id
1 'polypeptide(L)'
;MSTPAVTAAAAPATSGQCVLHGRELRDGTVLEHTSRFADERWVLTPAILQRHERSLVLDFTLLPAAHRTVARELFCGLLSGPLPPGLPRVSITTIRKIFTAVRYFLRWVAGRAAGDPPHPAALARLRPADLDDFHRHLVTTTRARGLRAHYRASVRLFWHYRATLSDPLPFDPVCLDAWGEPNHSARGENRTARIPEPVMGPLLAWALQFTDGFAPDILAAAAEALALHNTQLNVPGRRLRPGVLEELLADSEREHRPLPGFRGQVNATFLARKLGCYPSTLRRSPLLAAAAARTGIDAGTYLDTQVGFRLDGRPWLDRIAYSNSGYDSLGTLARMLQTACYILIAYLTGMRDSEIKHLTRGCARCERDSNGTAYRQKITGLAFKGENDPRGVPATWVAGHPAARAVAVLERLQPPGQPLLFARLPYREGTRPASSNAALTTAATQQALADFTRWVSTYCAVNGRADVIPVHDGTAGPLTSRQFRRTLAWFIARHPGGVIAG
;
A
#
# COMPACT_ATOMS: atom_id res chain seq x y z
N MET A 1 -50.95 -18.72 21.45
CA MET A 1 -49.67 -19.24 21.96
C MET A 1 -48.99 -19.95 20.81
N SER A 2 -48.11 -19.22 20.08
CA SER A 2 -47.35 -19.79 18.96
C SER A 2 -45.99 -20.24 19.49
N THR A 3 -45.73 -21.52 19.38
CA THR A 3 -44.47 -22.17 19.73
C THR A 3 -43.34 -21.58 18.88
N PRO A 4 -42.21 -21.14 19.44
CA PRO A 4 -41.12 -20.70 18.63
C PRO A 4 -40.49 -21.87 17.87
N ALA A 5 -40.37 -21.73 16.57
CA ALA A 5 -39.71 -22.70 15.71
C ALA A 5 -38.27 -22.94 16.21
N VAL A 6 -37.96 -24.17 16.57
CA VAL A 6 -36.62 -24.63 16.90
C VAL A 6 -35.79 -24.52 15.62
N THR A 7 -34.95 -23.52 15.56
CA THR A 7 -33.97 -23.38 14.48
C THR A 7 -33.05 -24.59 14.51
N ALA A 8 -33.09 -25.42 13.46
CA ALA A 8 -32.23 -26.59 13.33
C ALA A 8 -30.77 -26.19 13.56
N ALA A 9 -30.09 -26.91 14.43
CA ALA A 9 -28.67 -26.74 14.68
C ALA A 9 -27.90 -26.89 13.35
N ALA A 10 -27.15 -25.87 12.97
CA ALA A 10 -26.36 -25.92 11.75
C ALA A 10 -25.34 -27.07 11.88
N ALA A 11 -25.27 -27.91 10.85
CA ALA A 11 -24.30 -29.01 10.83
C ALA A 11 -22.87 -28.47 11.01
N PRO A 12 -22.01 -29.16 11.78
CA PRO A 12 -20.62 -28.77 11.93
C PRO A 12 -19.90 -28.75 10.59
N ALA A 13 -18.93 -27.84 10.41
CA ALA A 13 -18.16 -27.74 9.20
C ALA A 13 -17.45 -29.06 8.88
N THR A 14 -17.59 -29.56 7.65
CA THR A 14 -16.95 -30.81 7.23
C THR A 14 -15.53 -30.55 6.77
N SER A 15 -14.61 -31.52 6.94
CA SER A 15 -13.19 -31.39 6.59
C SER A 15 -12.93 -30.94 5.15
N GLY A 16 -13.80 -31.36 4.20
CA GLY A 16 -13.70 -31.00 2.78
C GLY A 16 -14.32 -29.67 2.38
N GLN A 17 -15.00 -28.96 3.29
CA GLN A 17 -15.71 -27.73 2.97
C GLN A 17 -14.72 -26.60 2.63
N CYS A 18 -14.94 -25.91 1.49
CA CYS A 18 -14.22 -24.71 1.12
C CYS A 18 -14.60 -23.54 2.04
N VAL A 19 -13.62 -22.93 2.70
CA VAL A 19 -13.87 -21.88 3.70
C VAL A 19 -14.34 -20.56 3.11
N LEU A 20 -14.24 -20.37 1.80
CA LEU A 20 -14.72 -19.20 1.07
C LEU A 20 -16.08 -19.44 0.37
N HIS A 21 -16.76 -20.54 0.68
CA HIS A 21 -18.09 -20.81 0.12
C HIS A 21 -19.05 -19.64 0.38
N GLY A 22 -19.80 -19.21 -0.65
CA GLY A 22 -20.71 -18.08 -0.58
C GLY A 22 -20.06 -16.70 -0.46
N ARG A 23 -18.73 -16.62 -0.61
CA ARG A 23 -17.98 -15.35 -0.75
C ARG A 23 -17.79 -15.03 -2.21
N GLU A 24 -17.86 -13.74 -2.55
CA GLU A 24 -17.44 -13.25 -3.84
C GLU A 24 -15.92 -13.40 -3.98
N LEU A 25 -15.48 -13.95 -5.11
CA LEU A 25 -14.07 -14.22 -5.40
C LEU A 25 -13.59 -13.34 -6.55
N ARG A 26 -12.26 -13.17 -6.62
CA ARG A 26 -11.60 -12.53 -7.76
C ARG A 26 -11.86 -13.31 -9.05
N ASP A 27 -11.95 -12.59 -10.15
CA ASP A 27 -12.15 -13.19 -11.47
C ASP A 27 -11.08 -14.25 -11.76
N GLY A 28 -11.50 -15.37 -12.34
CA GLY A 28 -10.66 -16.52 -12.63
C GLY A 28 -10.33 -17.43 -11.43
N THR A 29 -10.88 -17.15 -10.23
CA THR A 29 -10.73 -18.05 -9.08
C THR A 29 -11.74 -19.18 -9.13
N VAL A 30 -11.26 -20.42 -9.03
CA VAL A 30 -12.08 -21.62 -8.90
C VAL A 30 -12.20 -21.94 -7.41
N LEU A 31 -13.44 -22.03 -6.88
CA LEU A 31 -13.70 -22.20 -5.44
C LEU A 31 -13.06 -23.48 -4.88
N GLU A 32 -13.10 -24.57 -5.63
CA GLU A 32 -12.58 -25.88 -5.28
C GLU A 32 -11.05 -25.89 -5.07
N HIS A 33 -10.36 -24.90 -5.64
CA HIS A 33 -8.90 -24.69 -5.48
C HIS A 33 -8.56 -23.76 -4.30
N THR A 34 -9.57 -23.30 -3.55
CA THR A 34 -9.36 -22.48 -2.35
C THR A 34 -9.16 -23.35 -1.11
N SER A 35 -8.72 -22.70 -0.01
CA SER A 35 -8.48 -23.40 1.25
C SER A 35 -9.71 -24.10 1.80
N ARG A 36 -9.49 -25.27 2.37
CA ARG A 36 -10.50 -26.13 2.99
C ARG A 36 -10.45 -26.04 4.50
N PHE A 37 -11.50 -26.43 5.17
CA PHE A 37 -11.61 -26.42 6.64
C PHE A 37 -10.48 -27.21 7.33
N ALA A 38 -10.06 -28.34 6.77
CA ALA A 38 -9.01 -29.18 7.32
C ALA A 38 -7.60 -28.53 7.25
N ASP A 39 -7.38 -27.57 6.37
CA ASP A 39 -6.08 -26.96 6.19
C ASP A 39 -5.64 -26.19 7.45
N GLU A 40 -4.36 -26.26 7.78
CA GLU A 40 -3.80 -25.49 8.89
C GLU A 40 -3.59 -24.00 8.54
N ARG A 41 -3.55 -23.68 7.25
CA ARG A 41 -3.35 -22.33 6.73
C ARG A 41 -4.41 -22.01 5.68
N TRP A 42 -5.22 -20.98 5.94
CA TRP A 42 -6.25 -20.55 5.01
C TRP A 42 -5.81 -19.31 4.25
N VAL A 43 -5.69 -19.44 2.94
CA VAL A 43 -5.40 -18.34 2.03
C VAL A 43 -6.71 -17.65 1.66
N LEU A 44 -6.97 -16.47 2.24
CA LEU A 44 -8.20 -15.71 1.99
C LEU A 44 -8.03 -14.67 0.86
N THR A 45 -6.85 -14.58 0.28
CA THR A 45 -6.51 -13.65 -0.81
C THR A 45 -7.51 -13.67 -1.97
N PRO A 46 -8.06 -14.84 -2.41
CA PRO A 46 -9.04 -14.88 -3.49
C PRO A 46 -10.32 -14.08 -3.23
N ALA A 47 -10.73 -13.92 -1.96
CA ALA A 47 -11.90 -13.14 -1.57
C ALA A 47 -11.61 -11.67 -1.24
N ILE A 48 -10.39 -11.19 -1.50
CA ILE A 48 -10.03 -9.79 -1.38
C ILE A 48 -10.20 -9.11 -2.73
N LEU A 49 -11.24 -8.31 -2.90
CA LEU A 49 -11.55 -7.67 -4.18
C LEU A 49 -10.79 -6.34 -4.38
N GLN A 50 -10.36 -5.70 -3.30
CA GLN A 50 -9.62 -4.45 -3.36
C GLN A 50 -8.15 -4.67 -3.78
N ARG A 51 -7.69 -3.95 -4.80
CA ARG A 51 -6.40 -4.16 -5.46
C ARG A 51 -5.18 -3.70 -4.65
N HIS A 52 -5.37 -2.91 -3.61
CA HIS A 52 -4.32 -2.43 -2.70
C HIS A 52 -4.06 -3.37 -1.51
N GLU A 53 -4.90 -4.37 -1.31
CA GLU A 53 -4.71 -5.43 -0.33
C GLU A 53 -4.09 -6.65 -1.03
N ARG A 54 -2.97 -7.14 -0.50
CA ARG A 54 -2.21 -8.19 -1.22
C ARG A 54 -2.61 -9.59 -0.81
N SER A 55 -2.15 -10.02 0.34
CA SER A 55 -2.36 -11.38 0.81
C SER A 55 -2.92 -11.38 2.21
N LEU A 56 -3.84 -12.29 2.46
CA LEU A 56 -4.35 -12.57 3.77
C LEU A 56 -4.33 -14.08 3.97
N VAL A 57 -3.58 -14.51 4.97
CA VAL A 57 -3.48 -15.90 5.38
C VAL A 57 -3.81 -15.97 6.85
N LEU A 58 -4.69 -16.89 7.23
CA LEU A 58 -4.89 -17.31 8.61
C LEU A 58 -4.04 -18.55 8.84
N ASP A 59 -3.06 -18.45 9.71
CA ASP A 59 -2.17 -19.54 10.06
C ASP A 59 -2.51 -20.07 11.46
N PHE A 60 -3.25 -21.17 11.51
CA PHE A 60 -3.73 -21.78 12.75
C PHE A 60 -2.60 -22.48 13.52
N THR A 61 -1.45 -22.74 12.91
CA THR A 61 -0.29 -23.28 13.62
C THR A 61 0.24 -22.29 14.67
N LEU A 62 -0.05 -21.00 14.50
CA LEU A 62 0.30 -19.94 15.44
C LEU A 62 -0.55 -19.94 16.71
N LEU A 63 -1.60 -20.76 16.77
CA LEU A 63 -2.50 -20.92 17.92
C LEU A 63 -2.06 -22.10 18.80
N PRO A 64 -2.35 -22.07 20.11
CA PRO A 64 -2.16 -23.24 20.98
C PRO A 64 -2.94 -24.45 20.43
N ALA A 65 -2.29 -25.61 20.43
CA ALA A 65 -2.82 -26.82 19.79
C ALA A 65 -4.26 -27.18 20.27
N ALA A 66 -4.52 -27.04 21.57
CA ALA A 66 -5.82 -27.32 22.18
C ALA A 66 -6.97 -26.45 21.62
N HIS A 67 -6.67 -25.28 21.06
CA HIS A 67 -7.70 -24.32 20.60
C HIS A 67 -7.78 -24.21 19.07
N ARG A 68 -6.98 -24.95 18.31
CA ARG A 68 -6.97 -24.83 16.84
C ARG A 68 -8.31 -25.19 16.20
N THR A 69 -8.97 -26.24 16.72
CA THR A 69 -10.26 -26.72 16.20
C THR A 69 -11.34 -25.68 16.41
N VAL A 70 -11.57 -25.23 17.64
CA VAL A 70 -12.59 -24.21 17.94
C VAL A 70 -12.32 -22.88 17.20
N ALA A 71 -11.06 -22.51 17.01
CA ALA A 71 -10.72 -21.33 16.22
C ALA A 71 -11.07 -21.53 14.75
N ARG A 72 -10.77 -22.67 14.13
CA ARG A 72 -11.17 -22.98 12.75
C ARG A 72 -12.69 -22.96 12.59
N GLU A 73 -13.43 -23.54 13.53
CA GLU A 73 -14.92 -23.49 13.55
C GLU A 73 -15.41 -22.05 13.60
N LEU A 74 -14.88 -21.22 14.50
CA LEU A 74 -15.23 -19.81 14.59
C LEU A 74 -14.97 -19.05 13.29
N PHE A 75 -13.77 -19.21 12.71
CA PHE A 75 -13.43 -18.50 11.47
C PHE A 75 -14.18 -19.05 10.26
N CYS A 76 -14.52 -20.33 10.22
CA CYS A 76 -15.43 -20.89 9.21
C CYS A 76 -16.84 -20.26 9.34
N GLY A 77 -17.37 -20.16 10.56
CA GLY A 77 -18.63 -19.48 10.84
C GLY A 77 -18.63 -18.01 10.35
N LEU A 78 -17.57 -17.26 10.65
CA LEU A 78 -17.36 -15.88 10.21
C LEU A 78 -17.26 -15.74 8.69
N LEU A 79 -16.66 -16.69 8.01
CA LEU A 79 -16.41 -16.66 6.57
C LEU A 79 -17.63 -17.12 5.76
N SER A 80 -18.12 -18.32 6.01
CA SER A 80 -19.08 -19.03 5.16
C SER A 80 -20.26 -19.66 5.91
N GLY A 81 -20.16 -19.81 7.23
CA GLY A 81 -21.21 -20.42 8.03
C GLY A 81 -22.45 -19.54 8.21
N PRO A 82 -23.49 -20.05 8.86
CA PRO A 82 -24.70 -19.29 9.17
C PRO A 82 -24.39 -18.12 10.10
N LEU A 83 -25.08 -17.00 9.89
CA LEU A 83 -24.89 -15.80 10.72
C LEU A 83 -25.70 -15.92 12.01
N PRO A 84 -25.09 -15.66 13.17
CA PRO A 84 -25.88 -15.47 14.40
C PRO A 84 -26.88 -14.30 14.25
N PRO A 85 -28.02 -14.35 14.93
CA PRO A 85 -29.02 -13.29 14.87
C PRO A 85 -28.41 -11.91 15.18
N GLY A 86 -28.72 -10.93 14.34
CA GLY A 86 -28.27 -9.53 14.52
C GLY A 86 -26.82 -9.24 14.17
N LEU A 87 -26.04 -10.23 13.73
CA LEU A 87 -24.66 -9.99 13.29
C LEU A 87 -24.55 -9.90 11.75
N PRO A 88 -23.90 -8.85 11.22
CA PRO A 88 -23.63 -8.77 9.79
C PRO A 88 -22.43 -9.65 9.40
N ARG A 89 -22.36 -10.03 8.13
CA ARG A 89 -21.20 -10.70 7.56
C ARG A 89 -20.00 -9.75 7.56
N VAL A 90 -18.94 -10.12 8.26
CA VAL A 90 -17.72 -9.30 8.32
C VAL A 90 -16.94 -9.33 7.02
N SER A 91 -16.28 -8.21 6.69
CA SER A 91 -15.40 -8.14 5.52
C SER A 91 -14.16 -9.01 5.71
N ILE A 92 -13.59 -9.49 4.61
CA ILE A 92 -12.37 -10.33 4.63
C ILE A 92 -11.20 -9.60 5.34
N THR A 93 -11.04 -8.31 5.15
CA THR A 93 -9.98 -7.54 5.81
C THR A 93 -10.18 -7.40 7.32
N THR A 94 -11.44 -7.43 7.79
CA THR A 94 -11.78 -7.44 9.23
C THR A 94 -11.41 -8.78 9.87
N ILE A 95 -11.51 -9.89 9.16
CA ILE A 95 -11.13 -11.23 9.63
C ILE A 95 -9.69 -11.26 10.17
N ARG A 96 -8.73 -10.60 9.48
CA ARG A 96 -7.34 -10.52 9.97
C ARG A 96 -7.23 -9.91 11.37
N LYS A 97 -7.98 -8.84 11.62
CA LYS A 97 -7.97 -8.16 12.93
C LYS A 97 -8.57 -9.04 14.01
N ILE A 98 -9.68 -9.70 13.69
CA ILE A 98 -10.32 -10.67 14.59
C ILE A 98 -9.37 -11.83 14.89
N PHE A 99 -8.68 -12.38 13.88
CA PHE A 99 -7.70 -13.46 14.07
C PHE A 99 -6.57 -13.06 15.02
N THR A 100 -6.07 -11.85 14.89
CA THR A 100 -5.03 -11.34 15.80
C THR A 100 -5.54 -11.24 17.24
N ALA A 101 -6.75 -10.76 17.44
CA ALA A 101 -7.36 -10.63 18.77
C ALA A 101 -7.69 -12.00 19.38
N VAL A 102 -8.24 -12.92 18.60
CA VAL A 102 -8.53 -14.31 19.00
C VAL A 102 -7.23 -15.03 19.36
N ARG A 103 -6.19 -14.91 18.54
CA ARG A 103 -4.87 -15.49 18.85
C ARG A 103 -4.31 -14.97 20.18
N TYR A 104 -4.45 -13.68 20.44
CA TYR A 104 -3.99 -13.08 21.68
C TYR A 104 -4.74 -13.65 22.89
N PHE A 105 -6.05 -13.75 22.81
CA PHE A 105 -6.89 -14.34 23.84
C PHE A 105 -6.57 -15.82 24.10
N LEU A 106 -6.53 -16.65 23.06
CA LEU A 106 -6.28 -18.08 23.21
C LEU A 106 -4.88 -18.39 23.73
N ARG A 107 -3.89 -17.56 23.39
CA ARG A 107 -2.54 -17.67 24.00
C ARG A 107 -2.56 -17.31 25.48
N TRP A 108 -3.34 -16.31 25.85
CA TRP A 108 -3.50 -15.94 27.27
C TRP A 108 -4.18 -17.08 28.06
N VAL A 109 -5.26 -17.67 27.54
CA VAL A 109 -5.93 -18.83 28.14
C VAL A 109 -4.96 -19.99 28.31
N ALA A 110 -4.22 -20.35 27.28
CA ALA A 110 -3.24 -21.44 27.31
C ALA A 110 -2.10 -21.17 28.31
N GLY A 111 -1.63 -19.94 28.40
CA GLY A 111 -0.60 -19.53 29.38
C GLY A 111 -1.07 -19.70 30.81
N ARG A 112 -2.34 -19.38 31.12
CA ARG A 112 -2.93 -19.60 32.46
C ARG A 112 -3.14 -21.09 32.77
N ALA A 113 -3.50 -21.87 31.75
CA ALA A 113 -3.67 -23.32 31.93
C ALA A 113 -2.36 -24.04 32.28
N ALA A 114 -1.22 -23.49 31.85
CA ALA A 114 0.11 -23.98 32.18
C ALA A 114 0.68 -23.39 33.48
N GLY A 115 -0.05 -22.49 34.14
CA GLY A 115 0.39 -21.83 35.39
C GLY A 115 0.16 -22.68 36.63
N ASP A 116 0.65 -22.21 37.77
CA ASP A 116 0.46 -22.81 39.09
C ASP A 116 -0.27 -21.81 40.00
N PRO A 117 -1.51 -22.11 40.47
CA PRO A 117 -2.34 -23.29 40.12
C PRO A 117 -2.88 -23.23 38.68
N PRO A 118 -3.10 -24.40 38.04
CA PRO A 118 -3.58 -24.44 36.67
C PRO A 118 -5.04 -23.97 36.56
N HIS A 119 -5.32 -23.16 35.52
CA HIS A 119 -6.68 -22.71 35.17
C HIS A 119 -7.29 -23.58 34.05
N PRO A 120 -8.64 -23.54 33.87
CA PRO A 120 -9.27 -24.26 32.79
C PRO A 120 -8.72 -23.88 31.41
N ALA A 121 -8.29 -24.87 30.63
CA ALA A 121 -7.86 -24.67 29.25
C ALA A 121 -9.06 -24.59 28.28
N ALA A 122 -10.14 -25.35 28.54
CA ALA A 122 -11.35 -25.35 27.72
C ALA A 122 -12.14 -24.05 27.90
N LEU A 123 -12.58 -23.43 26.80
CA LEU A 123 -13.37 -22.19 26.85
C LEU A 123 -14.72 -22.38 27.56
N ALA A 124 -15.34 -23.56 27.38
CA ALA A 124 -16.59 -23.92 28.03
C ALA A 124 -16.48 -24.02 29.58
N ARG A 125 -15.29 -24.03 30.15
CA ARG A 125 -15.04 -24.07 31.60
C ARG A 125 -14.61 -22.71 32.18
N LEU A 126 -14.48 -21.69 31.34
CA LEU A 126 -14.12 -20.35 31.81
C LEU A 126 -15.28 -19.74 32.63
N ARG A 127 -14.93 -19.10 33.72
CA ARG A 127 -15.84 -18.41 34.64
C ARG A 127 -15.80 -16.91 34.39
N PRO A 128 -16.80 -16.15 34.86
CA PRO A 128 -16.79 -14.68 34.82
C PRO A 128 -15.48 -14.07 35.30
N ALA A 129 -14.95 -14.54 36.43
CA ALA A 129 -13.68 -14.05 36.99
C ALA A 129 -12.47 -14.23 36.05
N ASP A 130 -12.46 -15.28 35.22
CA ASP A 130 -11.39 -15.51 34.24
C ASP A 130 -11.40 -14.45 33.13
N LEU A 131 -12.59 -14.00 32.70
CA LEU A 131 -12.73 -12.92 31.73
C LEU A 131 -12.44 -11.54 32.33
N ASP A 132 -12.75 -11.33 33.63
CA ASP A 132 -12.31 -10.10 34.36
C ASP A 132 -10.78 -10.04 34.48
N ASP A 133 -10.12 -11.19 34.70
CA ASP A 133 -8.67 -11.28 34.67
C ASP A 133 -8.10 -10.93 33.30
N PHE A 134 -8.72 -11.43 32.22
CA PHE A 134 -8.34 -11.06 30.87
C PHE A 134 -8.54 -9.57 30.61
N HIS A 135 -9.65 -8.99 31.10
CA HIS A 135 -9.87 -7.55 31.00
C HIS A 135 -8.78 -6.76 31.72
N ARG A 136 -8.42 -7.13 32.96
CA ARG A 136 -7.32 -6.52 33.70
C ARG A 136 -5.99 -6.65 32.97
N HIS A 137 -5.70 -7.81 32.41
CA HIS A 137 -4.53 -8.03 31.56
C HIS A 137 -4.53 -7.10 30.33
N LEU A 138 -5.65 -6.90 29.65
CA LEU A 138 -5.76 -5.95 28.54
C LEU A 138 -5.51 -4.49 29.00
N VAL A 139 -5.97 -4.11 30.19
CA VAL A 139 -5.74 -2.75 30.72
C VAL A 139 -4.27 -2.50 30.98
N THR A 140 -3.56 -3.48 31.51
CA THR A 140 -2.12 -3.35 31.81
C THR A 140 -1.23 -3.42 30.58
N THR A 141 -1.56 -4.27 29.59
CA THR A 141 -0.70 -4.54 28.43
C THR A 141 -1.04 -3.70 27.20
N THR A 142 -2.27 -3.18 27.10
CA THR A 142 -2.78 -2.51 25.91
C THR A 142 -3.22 -1.08 26.22
N ARG A 143 -2.43 -0.08 25.83
CA ARG A 143 -2.73 1.34 26.11
C ARG A 143 -3.97 1.86 25.38
N ALA A 144 -4.20 1.45 24.13
CA ALA A 144 -5.26 1.99 23.28
C ALA A 144 -6.65 1.42 23.67
N ARG A 145 -7.55 2.28 24.18
CA ARG A 145 -8.95 1.90 24.57
C ARG A 145 -9.69 1.19 23.41
N GLY A 146 -9.58 1.71 22.18
CA GLY A 146 -10.24 1.10 21.01
C GLY A 146 -9.73 -0.30 20.67
N LEU A 147 -8.46 -0.59 20.95
CA LEU A 147 -7.89 -1.93 20.73
C LEU A 147 -8.37 -2.89 21.82
N ARG A 148 -8.47 -2.46 23.07
CA ARG A 148 -9.08 -3.25 24.16
C ARG A 148 -10.53 -3.62 23.85
N ALA A 149 -11.33 -2.64 23.40
CA ALA A 149 -12.71 -2.89 22.98
C ALA A 149 -12.80 -3.87 21.81
N HIS A 150 -11.88 -3.78 20.83
CA HIS A 150 -11.81 -4.74 19.74
C HIS A 150 -11.47 -6.17 20.21
N TYR A 151 -10.56 -6.32 21.17
CA TYR A 151 -10.24 -7.62 21.76
C TYR A 151 -11.45 -8.22 22.48
N ARG A 152 -12.14 -7.45 23.33
CA ARG A 152 -13.37 -7.92 24.00
C ARG A 152 -14.44 -8.33 23.00
N ALA A 153 -14.71 -7.49 22.00
CA ALA A 153 -15.68 -7.81 20.95
C ALA A 153 -15.32 -9.09 20.18
N SER A 154 -14.00 -9.35 19.95
CA SER A 154 -13.55 -10.57 19.28
C SER A 154 -13.71 -11.80 20.15
N VAL A 155 -13.53 -11.70 21.47
CA VAL A 155 -13.79 -12.81 22.43
C VAL A 155 -15.28 -13.15 22.50
N ARG A 156 -16.17 -12.14 22.46
CA ARG A 156 -17.62 -12.35 22.44
C ARG A 156 -18.10 -13.17 21.25
N LEU A 157 -17.33 -13.25 20.17
CA LEU A 157 -17.68 -14.09 19.02
C LEU A 157 -17.77 -15.57 19.41
N PHE A 158 -17.01 -16.06 20.39
CA PHE A 158 -17.15 -17.44 20.88
C PHE A 158 -18.52 -17.71 21.54
N TRP A 159 -19.15 -16.70 22.11
CA TRP A 159 -20.53 -16.79 22.57
C TRP A 159 -21.55 -16.65 21.42
N HIS A 160 -21.36 -15.69 20.55
CA HIS A 160 -22.30 -15.48 19.44
C HIS A 160 -22.40 -16.68 18.51
N TYR A 161 -21.28 -17.36 18.24
CA TYR A 161 -21.21 -18.54 17.39
C TYR A 161 -21.33 -19.87 18.18
N ARG A 162 -21.72 -19.85 19.47
CA ARG A 162 -21.74 -21.03 20.36
C ARG A 162 -22.45 -22.27 19.82
N ALA A 163 -23.50 -22.09 19.00
CA ALA A 163 -24.23 -23.18 18.41
C ALA A 163 -23.46 -24.04 17.39
N THR A 164 -22.33 -23.52 16.90
CA THR A 164 -21.49 -24.16 15.87
C THR A 164 -20.07 -24.45 16.33
N LEU A 165 -19.76 -24.19 17.60
CA LEU A 165 -18.42 -24.39 18.17
C LEU A 165 -18.38 -25.64 19.06
N SER A 166 -17.29 -26.38 18.96
CA SER A 166 -17.03 -27.54 19.80
C SER A 166 -16.68 -27.17 21.26
N ASP A 167 -16.11 -25.96 21.46
CA ASP A 167 -15.73 -25.44 22.78
C ASP A 167 -16.13 -23.96 22.88
N PRO A 168 -17.43 -23.64 23.07
CA PRO A 168 -17.92 -22.26 23.14
C PRO A 168 -17.75 -21.65 24.53
N LEU A 169 -17.85 -20.33 24.64
CA LEU A 169 -18.02 -19.70 25.94
C LEU A 169 -19.39 -20.08 26.57
N PRO A 170 -19.43 -20.35 27.89
CA PRO A 170 -20.66 -20.81 28.55
C PRO A 170 -21.67 -19.69 28.85
N PHE A 171 -21.27 -18.42 28.72
CA PHE A 171 -22.12 -17.25 29.01
C PHE A 171 -21.76 -16.07 28.10
N ASP A 172 -22.68 -15.11 27.94
CA ASP A 172 -22.38 -13.86 27.22
C ASP A 172 -21.52 -12.94 28.09
N PRO A 173 -20.30 -12.61 27.65
CA PRO A 173 -19.47 -11.68 28.39
C PRO A 173 -20.07 -10.27 28.57
N VAL A 174 -21.12 -9.91 27.85
CA VAL A 174 -21.79 -8.60 27.99
C VAL A 174 -22.33 -8.35 29.40
N CYS A 175 -22.62 -9.42 30.15
CA CYS A 175 -23.09 -9.33 31.54
C CYS A 175 -22.00 -8.89 32.53
N LEU A 176 -20.73 -8.86 32.11
CA LEU A 176 -19.60 -8.43 32.92
C LEU A 176 -19.35 -6.92 32.78
N ASP A 177 -18.86 -6.29 33.81
CA ASP A 177 -18.45 -4.88 33.79
C ASP A 177 -17.40 -4.65 32.69
N ALA A 178 -17.49 -3.51 32.01
CA ALA A 178 -16.64 -3.13 30.88
C ALA A 178 -16.75 -3.96 29.59
N TRP A 179 -17.48 -5.09 29.56
CA TRP A 179 -17.68 -5.91 28.36
C TRP A 179 -18.89 -5.46 27.53
N GLY A 180 -19.90 -4.89 28.19
CA GLY A 180 -21.10 -4.30 27.57
C GLY A 180 -20.91 -2.86 27.09
N GLU A 181 -19.80 -2.21 27.43
CA GLU A 181 -19.54 -0.84 27.00
C GLU A 181 -19.62 -0.74 25.46
N PRO A 182 -20.48 0.12 24.93
CA PRO A 182 -20.52 0.36 23.50
C PRO A 182 -19.14 0.87 23.05
N ASN A 183 -18.68 0.36 21.91
CA ASN A 183 -17.43 0.81 21.29
C ASN A 183 -17.53 2.26 20.76
N HIS A 184 -18.60 2.95 21.12
CA HIS A 184 -18.78 4.37 20.88
C HIS A 184 -17.92 5.15 21.87
N SER A 185 -16.74 5.58 21.40
CA SER A 185 -16.28 6.87 21.94
C SER A 185 -17.46 7.82 21.75
N ALA A 186 -17.95 8.41 22.84
CA ALA A 186 -18.82 9.57 22.76
C ALA A 186 -18.40 10.39 21.55
N ARG A 187 -19.35 10.92 20.77
CA ARG A 187 -19.12 11.69 19.52
C ARG A 187 -18.11 12.81 19.77
N GLY A 188 -16.88 12.42 20.02
CA GLY A 188 -15.74 13.32 20.18
C GLY A 188 -15.11 13.55 18.82
N GLU A 189 -14.47 14.67 18.69
CA GLU A 189 -13.72 15.09 17.52
C GLU A 189 -12.84 13.95 16.95
N ASN A 190 -12.84 13.82 15.66
CA ASN A 190 -12.11 12.76 14.95
C ASN A 190 -10.66 12.68 15.45
N ARG A 191 -10.21 11.56 15.98
CA ARG A 191 -8.89 11.38 16.62
C ARG A 191 -7.69 11.55 15.68
N THR A 192 -7.93 11.57 14.35
CA THR A 192 -6.87 11.82 13.38
C THR A 192 -6.49 13.30 13.45
N ALA A 193 -5.28 13.60 13.92
CA ALA A 193 -4.76 14.96 13.89
C ALA A 193 -4.66 15.48 12.44
N ARG A 194 -4.89 16.77 12.25
CA ARG A 194 -4.59 17.45 10.98
C ARG A 194 -3.08 17.57 10.78
N ILE A 195 -2.63 17.74 9.55
CA ILE A 195 -1.26 18.13 9.25
C ILE A 195 -1.14 19.63 9.62
N PRO A 196 -0.21 20.02 10.49
CA PRO A 196 0.01 21.42 10.85
C PRO A 196 0.38 22.24 9.62
N GLU A 197 -0.04 23.51 9.62
CA GLU A 197 0.19 24.43 8.51
C GLU A 197 1.69 24.63 8.18
N PRO A 198 2.59 24.76 9.16
CA PRO A 198 4.04 24.84 8.87
C PRO A 198 4.61 23.62 8.14
N VAL A 199 3.96 22.46 8.25
CA VAL A 199 4.35 21.24 7.52
C VAL A 199 3.62 21.15 6.18
N MET A 200 2.33 21.52 6.16
CA MET A 200 1.49 21.35 4.96
C MET A 200 1.92 22.28 3.82
N GLY A 201 2.28 23.52 4.13
CA GLY A 201 2.74 24.52 3.14
C GLY A 201 3.96 24.02 2.36
N PRO A 202 5.11 23.75 3.01
CA PRO A 202 6.28 23.20 2.34
C PRO A 202 6.04 21.85 1.65
N LEU A 203 5.22 20.97 2.24
CA LEU A 203 4.87 19.68 1.64
C LEU A 203 4.16 19.85 0.29
N LEU A 204 3.20 20.78 0.20
CA LEU A 204 2.50 21.09 -1.04
C LEU A 204 3.41 21.79 -2.05
N ALA A 205 4.24 22.74 -1.61
CA ALA A 205 5.18 23.45 -2.46
C ALA A 205 6.14 22.46 -3.16
N TRP A 206 6.72 21.52 -2.40
CA TRP A 206 7.59 20.49 -2.97
C TRP A 206 6.81 19.50 -3.86
N ALA A 207 5.58 19.15 -3.51
CA ALA A 207 4.76 18.29 -4.37
C ALA A 207 4.45 18.97 -5.72
N LEU A 208 4.15 20.27 -5.72
CA LEU A 208 3.98 21.09 -6.94
C LEU A 208 5.29 21.20 -7.71
N GLN A 209 6.43 21.41 -7.02
CA GLN A 209 7.74 21.47 -7.65
C GLN A 209 8.07 20.18 -8.40
N PHE A 210 7.72 19.02 -7.83
CA PHE A 210 7.88 17.72 -8.51
C PHE A 210 6.98 17.60 -9.75
N THR A 211 5.70 18.00 -9.66
CA THR A 211 4.74 17.81 -10.77
C THR A 211 4.87 18.84 -11.88
N ASP A 212 5.29 20.07 -11.54
CA ASP A 212 5.33 21.19 -12.50
C ASP A 212 6.77 21.42 -13.01
N GLY A 213 7.78 21.23 -12.16
CA GLY A 213 9.18 21.46 -12.49
C GLY A 213 9.95 20.19 -12.88
N PHE A 214 10.04 19.22 -11.99
CA PHE A 214 10.91 18.05 -12.17
C PHE A 214 10.30 16.95 -13.05
N ALA A 215 8.97 16.90 -13.19
CA ALA A 215 8.28 15.86 -13.92
C ALA A 215 8.75 15.70 -15.38
N PRO A 216 8.96 16.76 -16.19
CA PRO A 216 9.44 16.59 -17.56
C PRO A 216 10.75 15.78 -17.65
N ASP A 217 11.73 16.10 -16.80
CA ASP A 217 13.04 15.44 -16.79
C ASP A 217 12.93 13.99 -16.30
N ILE A 218 12.15 13.77 -15.22
CA ILE A 218 11.92 12.41 -14.67
C ILE A 218 11.18 11.53 -15.69
N LEU A 219 10.20 12.07 -16.41
CA LEU A 219 9.44 11.33 -17.42
C LEU A 219 10.27 11.00 -18.65
N ALA A 220 11.16 11.91 -19.08
CA ALA A 220 12.11 11.64 -20.16
C ALA A 220 13.09 10.52 -19.77
N ALA A 221 13.67 10.61 -18.57
CA ALA A 221 14.53 9.57 -18.04
C ALA A 221 13.83 8.21 -17.86
N ALA A 222 12.56 8.23 -17.45
CA ALA A 222 11.73 7.04 -17.32
C ALA A 222 11.47 6.38 -18.68
N ALA A 223 11.22 7.18 -19.73
CA ALA A 223 11.03 6.68 -21.08
C ALA A 223 12.32 6.05 -21.65
N GLU A 224 13.47 6.69 -21.43
CA GLU A 224 14.79 6.15 -21.79
C GLU A 224 15.06 4.82 -21.07
N ALA A 225 14.87 4.77 -19.77
CA ALA A 225 15.07 3.56 -18.98
C ALA A 225 14.14 2.42 -19.40
N LEU A 226 12.90 2.73 -19.75
CA LEU A 226 11.93 1.74 -20.26
C LEU A 226 12.36 1.18 -21.62
N ALA A 227 12.84 2.02 -22.53
CA ALA A 227 13.40 1.60 -23.82
C ALA A 227 14.60 0.67 -23.61
N LEU A 228 15.53 1.03 -22.73
CA LEU A 228 16.67 0.19 -22.38
C LEU A 228 16.23 -1.15 -21.74
N HIS A 229 15.22 -1.13 -20.87
CA HIS A 229 14.70 -2.34 -20.25
C HIS A 229 14.05 -3.29 -21.26
N ASN A 230 13.32 -2.75 -22.23
CA ASN A 230 12.65 -3.53 -23.27
C ASN A 230 13.61 -4.09 -24.30
N THR A 231 14.87 -3.66 -24.31
CA THR A 231 15.88 -4.26 -25.16
C THR A 231 16.15 -5.69 -24.71
N GLN A 232 15.75 -6.65 -25.53
CA GLN A 232 15.94 -8.08 -25.26
C GLN A 232 17.41 -8.45 -25.43
N LEU A 233 18.09 -8.79 -24.33
CA LEU A 233 19.51 -9.15 -24.35
C LEU A 233 19.79 -10.59 -24.83
N ASN A 234 18.78 -11.46 -24.74
CA ASN A 234 18.93 -12.90 -24.97
C ASN A 234 18.25 -13.39 -26.25
N VAL A 235 18.21 -12.56 -27.29
CA VAL A 235 17.67 -12.98 -28.60
C VAL A 235 18.74 -13.80 -29.34
N PRO A 236 18.47 -15.07 -29.70
CA PRO A 236 19.40 -15.88 -30.47
C PRO A 236 19.83 -15.19 -31.77
N GLY A 237 21.12 -15.23 -32.08
CA GLY A 237 21.65 -14.60 -33.29
C GLY A 237 21.93 -13.10 -33.22
N ARG A 238 21.62 -12.42 -32.11
CA ARG A 238 21.88 -11.00 -31.94
C ARG A 238 23.37 -10.77 -31.73
N ARG A 239 24.03 -10.17 -32.71
CA ARG A 239 25.45 -9.81 -32.68
C ARG A 239 25.61 -8.31 -32.60
N LEU A 240 26.70 -7.88 -31.96
CA LEU A 240 27.13 -6.49 -32.04
C LEU A 240 27.35 -6.12 -33.51
N ARG A 241 26.74 -5.03 -33.97
CA ARG A 241 26.98 -4.56 -35.34
C ARG A 241 28.42 -4.03 -35.43
N PRO A 242 29.13 -4.36 -36.52
CA PRO A 242 30.47 -3.83 -36.76
C PRO A 242 30.46 -2.29 -36.70
N GLY A 243 31.45 -1.70 -36.07
CA GLY A 243 31.64 -0.27 -35.99
C GLY A 243 30.86 0.47 -34.87
N VAL A 244 29.76 -0.09 -34.37
CA VAL A 244 28.89 0.62 -33.43
C VAL A 244 29.55 0.78 -32.03
N LEU A 245 30.34 -0.21 -31.59
CA LEU A 245 31.11 -0.09 -30.36
C LEU A 245 32.23 0.94 -30.52
N GLU A 246 32.95 0.86 -31.62
CA GLU A 246 34.04 1.77 -31.97
C GLU A 246 33.56 3.22 -32.02
N GLU A 247 32.40 3.46 -32.65
CA GLU A 247 31.76 4.79 -32.70
C GLU A 247 31.43 5.31 -31.31
N LEU A 248 30.76 4.49 -30.47
CA LEU A 248 30.42 4.85 -29.09
C LEU A 248 31.68 5.19 -28.26
N LEU A 249 32.74 4.41 -28.43
CA LEU A 249 33.98 4.63 -27.73
C LEU A 249 34.71 5.89 -28.23
N ALA A 250 34.71 6.14 -29.55
CA ALA A 250 35.28 7.34 -30.14
C ALA A 250 34.51 8.61 -29.69
N ASP A 251 33.18 8.54 -29.56
CA ASP A 251 32.40 9.64 -29.02
C ASP A 251 32.75 9.92 -27.55
N SER A 252 32.89 8.87 -26.75
CA SER A 252 33.32 8.98 -25.36
C SER A 252 34.69 9.64 -25.21
N GLU A 253 35.64 9.26 -26.07
CA GLU A 253 36.99 9.85 -26.11
C GLU A 253 36.97 11.31 -26.55
N ARG A 254 36.21 11.61 -27.64
CA ARG A 254 36.10 12.98 -28.17
C ARG A 254 35.51 13.97 -27.17
N GLU A 255 34.52 13.50 -26.40
CA GLU A 255 33.84 14.32 -25.41
C GLU A 255 34.46 14.22 -24.01
N HIS A 256 35.58 13.52 -23.85
CA HIS A 256 36.21 13.24 -22.57
C HIS A 256 35.25 12.71 -21.50
N ARG A 257 34.26 11.91 -21.92
CA ARG A 257 33.28 11.30 -21.01
C ARG A 257 33.79 9.95 -20.52
N PRO A 258 33.82 9.72 -19.20
CA PRO A 258 34.12 8.39 -18.65
C PRO A 258 33.06 7.39 -19.06
N LEU A 259 33.41 6.11 -19.17
CA LEU A 259 32.46 5.03 -19.47
C LEU A 259 31.55 4.76 -18.28
N PRO A 260 30.28 4.34 -18.53
CA PRO A 260 29.33 4.06 -17.44
C PRO A 260 29.88 3.02 -16.46
N GLY A 261 29.89 3.35 -15.18
CA GLY A 261 30.46 2.52 -14.12
C GLY A 261 29.42 1.81 -13.28
N PHE A 262 29.81 0.65 -12.76
CA PHE A 262 29.08 -0.08 -11.73
C PHE A 262 30.10 -0.81 -10.84
N ARG A 263 30.16 -0.44 -9.56
CA ARG A 263 31.11 -1.02 -8.58
C ARG A 263 32.57 -0.97 -9.04
N GLY A 264 32.97 0.16 -9.62
CA GLY A 264 34.36 0.37 -10.09
C GLY A 264 34.72 -0.33 -11.40
N GLN A 265 33.75 -0.97 -12.06
CA GLN A 265 33.94 -1.60 -13.37
C GLN A 265 33.00 -1.00 -14.39
N VAL A 266 33.31 -1.14 -15.69
CA VAL A 266 32.42 -0.72 -16.76
C VAL A 266 31.11 -1.50 -16.67
N ASN A 267 29.96 -0.80 -16.71
CA ASN A 267 28.65 -1.42 -16.73
C ASN A 267 28.33 -2.01 -18.12
N ALA A 268 28.94 -3.16 -18.41
CA ALA A 268 28.74 -3.87 -19.68
C ALA A 268 27.27 -4.25 -19.93
N THR A 269 26.46 -4.43 -18.90
CA THR A 269 25.03 -4.75 -19.04
C THR A 269 24.23 -3.54 -19.55
N PHE A 270 24.53 -2.36 -19.04
CA PHE A 270 23.94 -1.11 -19.52
C PHE A 270 24.34 -0.82 -20.97
N LEU A 271 25.62 -0.90 -21.29
CA LEU A 271 26.12 -0.72 -22.65
C LEU A 271 25.52 -1.76 -23.62
N ALA A 272 25.41 -3.02 -23.18
CA ALA A 272 24.79 -4.07 -23.98
C ALA A 272 23.30 -3.79 -24.31
N ARG A 273 22.58 -3.15 -23.38
CA ARG A 273 21.21 -2.68 -23.64
C ARG A 273 21.19 -1.56 -24.68
N LYS A 274 22.08 -0.58 -24.57
CA LYS A 274 22.23 0.49 -25.56
C LYS A 274 22.58 -0.05 -26.96
N LEU A 275 23.54 -0.97 -27.04
CA LEU A 275 24.05 -1.51 -28.30
C LEU A 275 23.23 -2.70 -28.82
N GLY A 276 22.29 -3.21 -28.03
CA GLY A 276 21.47 -4.35 -28.41
C GLY A 276 22.27 -5.65 -28.59
N CYS A 277 23.30 -5.90 -27.80
CA CYS A 277 24.16 -7.10 -27.90
C CYS A 277 24.21 -7.87 -26.58
N TYR A 278 24.96 -8.99 -26.53
CA TYR A 278 25.17 -9.72 -25.30
C TYR A 278 26.17 -9.01 -24.37
N PRO A 279 25.92 -8.91 -23.06
CA PRO A 279 26.87 -8.33 -22.10
C PRO A 279 28.23 -9.05 -22.09
N SER A 280 28.25 -10.37 -22.36
CA SER A 280 29.46 -11.17 -22.42
C SER A 280 30.39 -10.76 -23.59
N THR A 281 29.81 -10.30 -24.69
CA THR A 281 30.57 -9.80 -25.84
C THR A 281 31.36 -8.54 -25.43
N LEU A 282 30.73 -7.62 -24.72
CA LEU A 282 31.37 -6.40 -24.25
C LEU A 282 32.41 -6.67 -23.17
N ARG A 283 32.13 -7.53 -22.19
CA ARG A 283 33.07 -7.87 -21.11
C ARG A 283 34.37 -8.46 -21.62
N ARG A 284 34.37 -9.11 -22.78
CA ARG A 284 35.54 -9.72 -23.41
C ARG A 284 36.20 -8.82 -24.46
N SER A 285 35.66 -7.62 -24.70
CA SER A 285 36.17 -6.72 -25.71
C SER A 285 37.45 -6.02 -25.24
N PRO A 286 38.59 -6.23 -25.92
CA PRO A 286 39.81 -5.50 -25.61
C PRO A 286 39.66 -4.01 -25.91
N LEU A 287 38.84 -3.61 -26.88
CA LEU A 287 38.56 -2.23 -27.22
C LEU A 287 37.91 -1.51 -26.05
N LEU A 288 36.91 -2.14 -25.38
CA LEU A 288 36.25 -1.57 -24.21
C LEU A 288 37.21 -1.40 -23.04
N ALA A 289 38.09 -2.37 -22.81
CA ALA A 289 39.11 -2.28 -21.74
C ALA A 289 40.13 -1.16 -22.04
N ALA A 290 40.58 -1.05 -23.26
CA ALA A 290 41.51 0.01 -23.67
C ALA A 290 40.85 1.40 -23.58
N ALA A 291 39.61 1.55 -24.01
CA ALA A 291 38.88 2.82 -23.85
C ALA A 291 38.69 3.19 -22.38
N ALA A 292 38.31 2.24 -21.52
CA ALA A 292 38.17 2.46 -20.09
C ALA A 292 39.48 2.96 -19.44
N ALA A 293 40.61 2.45 -19.90
CA ALA A 293 41.92 2.91 -19.43
C ALA A 293 42.26 4.37 -19.86
N ARG A 294 41.74 4.81 -21.01
CA ARG A 294 41.97 6.17 -21.52
C ARG A 294 40.97 7.19 -21.00
N THR A 295 39.67 6.88 -21.01
CA THR A 295 38.59 7.82 -20.64
C THR A 295 38.21 7.74 -19.17
N GLY A 296 38.63 6.68 -18.47
CA GLY A 296 38.21 6.38 -17.12
C GLY A 296 36.82 5.72 -17.05
N ILE A 297 36.44 5.38 -15.83
CA ILE A 297 35.14 4.75 -15.50
C ILE A 297 34.43 5.70 -14.55
N ASP A 298 33.18 6.04 -14.86
CA ASP A 298 32.34 6.88 -13.99
C ASP A 298 32.01 6.16 -12.67
N ALA A 299 31.79 6.90 -11.60
CA ALA A 299 31.37 6.36 -10.30
C ALA A 299 30.03 5.61 -10.39
N GLY A 300 29.16 6.00 -11.32
CA GLY A 300 27.85 5.43 -11.56
C GLY A 300 27.50 5.26 -13.04
N THR A 301 26.34 4.72 -13.28
CA THR A 301 25.71 4.68 -14.61
C THR A 301 24.64 5.77 -14.67
N TYR A 302 24.72 6.66 -15.61
CA TYR A 302 23.76 7.75 -15.79
C TYR A 302 23.03 7.62 -17.12
N LEU A 303 21.78 8.12 -17.15
CA LEU A 303 20.99 8.21 -18.36
C LEU A 303 21.50 9.38 -19.23
N ASP A 304 21.22 9.31 -20.53
CA ASP A 304 21.57 10.39 -21.47
C ASP A 304 20.62 11.57 -21.39
N THR A 305 19.46 11.37 -20.72
CA THR A 305 18.46 12.42 -20.50
C THR A 305 19.07 13.67 -19.91
N GLN A 306 18.93 14.79 -20.63
CA GLN A 306 19.39 16.10 -20.18
C GLN A 306 18.41 16.65 -19.14
N VAL A 307 18.93 17.18 -18.03
CA VAL A 307 18.15 17.86 -17.00
C VAL A 307 17.88 19.30 -17.45
N GLY A 308 16.64 19.55 -17.87
CA GLY A 308 16.23 20.85 -18.44
C GLY A 308 15.73 21.84 -17.42
N PHE A 309 15.07 21.36 -16.35
CA PHE A 309 14.48 22.26 -15.36
C PHE A 309 15.55 22.93 -14.48
N ARG A 310 15.36 24.24 -14.25
CA ARG A 310 16.23 25.04 -13.40
C ARG A 310 15.51 25.50 -12.14
N LEU A 311 16.13 25.18 -10.99
CA LEU A 311 15.70 25.68 -9.69
C LEU A 311 16.70 26.74 -9.24
N ASP A 312 16.19 27.95 -8.98
CA ASP A 312 17.04 29.12 -8.64
C ASP A 312 18.16 29.39 -9.67
N GLY A 313 17.86 29.21 -10.96
CA GLY A 313 18.79 29.46 -12.06
C GLY A 313 19.80 28.36 -12.34
N ARG A 314 19.86 27.30 -11.52
CA ARG A 314 20.75 26.14 -11.70
C ARG A 314 19.94 24.89 -12.07
N PRO A 315 20.52 23.94 -12.84
CA PRO A 315 19.89 22.64 -13.00
C PRO A 315 19.60 22.04 -11.62
N TRP A 316 18.40 21.49 -11.44
CA TRP A 316 18.01 20.91 -10.15
C TRP A 316 18.78 19.62 -9.82
N LEU A 317 19.31 18.95 -10.83
CA LEU A 317 20.29 17.86 -10.74
C LEU A 317 21.28 18.01 -11.90
N ASP A 318 22.50 17.52 -11.72
CA ASP A 318 23.48 17.48 -12.81
C ASP A 318 23.13 16.36 -13.81
N ARG A 319 22.83 15.17 -13.30
CA ARG A 319 22.50 13.97 -14.08
C ARG A 319 21.52 13.07 -13.31
N ILE A 320 20.80 12.20 -14.04
CA ILE A 320 19.92 11.20 -13.44
C ILE A 320 20.59 9.83 -13.49
N ALA A 321 20.82 9.24 -12.32
CA ALA A 321 21.48 7.95 -12.23
C ALA A 321 20.52 6.79 -12.59
N TYR A 322 21.01 5.88 -13.45
CA TYR A 322 20.36 4.60 -13.75
C TYR A 322 20.67 3.59 -12.65
N SER A 323 20.11 3.80 -11.46
CA SER A 323 20.35 2.96 -10.30
C SER A 323 19.11 2.87 -9.40
N ASN A 324 19.19 2.03 -8.37
CA ASN A 324 18.12 1.80 -7.43
C ASN A 324 18.24 2.60 -6.13
N SER A 325 19.37 3.27 -5.93
CA SER A 325 19.73 3.99 -4.71
C SER A 325 20.39 5.31 -5.05
N GLY A 326 20.37 6.23 -4.11
CA GLY A 326 20.80 7.60 -4.31
C GLY A 326 19.58 8.54 -4.46
N TYR A 327 19.77 9.78 -4.04
CA TYR A 327 18.71 10.80 -4.14
C TYR A 327 18.47 11.22 -5.60
N ASP A 328 19.47 11.06 -6.46
CA ASP A 328 19.52 11.38 -7.90
C ASP A 328 19.13 10.19 -8.80
N SER A 329 18.83 9.03 -8.22
CA SER A 329 18.50 7.84 -9.01
C SER A 329 17.08 7.89 -9.57
N LEU A 330 16.91 7.46 -10.83
CA LEU A 330 15.59 7.38 -11.48
C LEU A 330 14.59 6.60 -10.63
N GLY A 331 14.99 5.46 -10.06
CA GLY A 331 14.10 4.66 -9.22
C GLY A 331 13.59 5.42 -7.97
N THR A 332 14.40 6.29 -7.40
CA THR A 332 13.99 7.18 -6.29
C THR A 332 13.13 8.32 -6.81
N LEU A 333 13.60 9.05 -7.82
CA LEU A 333 12.91 10.22 -8.38
C LEU A 333 11.51 9.90 -8.89
N ALA A 334 11.35 8.78 -9.59
CA ALA A 334 10.04 8.31 -10.07
C ALA A 334 9.07 8.01 -8.91
N ARG A 335 9.57 7.41 -7.81
CA ARG A 335 8.76 7.20 -6.60
C ARG A 335 8.40 8.51 -5.91
N MET A 336 9.32 9.46 -5.85
CA MET A 336 9.05 10.80 -5.28
C MET A 336 8.00 11.52 -6.12
N LEU A 337 8.09 11.46 -7.45
CA LEU A 337 7.09 12.03 -8.36
C LEU A 337 5.71 11.36 -8.16
N GLN A 338 5.64 10.03 -8.07
CA GLN A 338 4.39 9.32 -7.76
C GLN A 338 3.82 9.74 -6.40
N THR A 339 4.69 9.94 -5.40
CA THR A 339 4.28 10.38 -4.06
C THR A 339 3.80 11.84 -4.06
N ALA A 340 4.46 12.72 -4.79
CA ALA A 340 4.03 14.11 -4.98
C ALA A 340 2.62 14.17 -5.59
N CYS A 341 2.38 13.39 -6.65
CA CYS A 341 1.05 13.26 -7.25
C CYS A 341 0.02 12.74 -6.23
N TYR A 342 0.40 11.76 -5.39
CA TYR A 342 -0.48 11.26 -4.31
C TYR A 342 -0.85 12.37 -3.32
N ILE A 343 0.11 13.17 -2.87
CA ILE A 343 -0.09 14.28 -1.93
C ILE A 343 -1.09 15.29 -2.50
N LEU A 344 -0.91 15.71 -3.75
CA LEU A 344 -1.79 16.68 -4.41
C LEU A 344 -3.21 16.13 -4.58
N ILE A 345 -3.36 14.90 -5.06
CA ILE A 345 -4.67 14.28 -5.22
C ILE A 345 -5.34 14.09 -3.85
N ALA A 346 -4.64 13.54 -2.86
CA ALA A 346 -5.20 13.28 -1.53
C ALA A 346 -5.71 14.55 -0.84
N TYR A 347 -4.95 15.63 -0.93
CA TYR A 347 -5.31 16.90 -0.30
C TYR A 347 -6.40 17.64 -1.07
N LEU A 348 -6.25 17.79 -2.39
CA LEU A 348 -7.14 18.64 -3.19
C LEU A 348 -8.50 18.00 -3.50
N THR A 349 -8.63 16.68 -3.36
CA THR A 349 -9.90 15.97 -3.59
C THR A 349 -10.55 15.46 -2.31
N GLY A 350 -9.79 15.31 -1.24
CA GLY A 350 -10.26 14.67 -0.01
C GLY A 350 -10.57 13.17 -0.16
N MET A 351 -10.15 12.52 -1.24
CA MET A 351 -10.32 11.08 -1.46
C MET A 351 -9.65 10.26 -0.34
N ARG A 352 -10.20 9.09 -0.07
CA ARG A 352 -9.55 8.12 0.83
C ARG A 352 -8.40 7.41 0.12
N ASP A 353 -7.44 6.91 0.90
CA ASP A 353 -6.30 6.15 0.40
C ASP A 353 -6.68 5.00 -0.56
N SER A 354 -7.72 4.23 -0.20
CA SER A 354 -8.23 3.16 -1.07
C SER A 354 -8.82 3.68 -2.39
N GLU A 355 -9.49 4.81 -2.37
CA GLU A 355 -10.10 5.45 -3.54
C GLU A 355 -9.01 5.93 -4.51
N ILE A 356 -7.99 6.64 -3.99
CA ILE A 356 -6.84 7.12 -4.78
C ILE A 356 -6.11 5.96 -5.46
N LYS A 357 -5.87 4.87 -4.73
CA LYS A 357 -5.11 3.72 -5.25
C LYS A 357 -5.82 2.94 -6.35
N HIS A 358 -7.12 3.11 -6.48
CA HIS A 358 -7.92 2.50 -7.55
C HIS A 358 -8.13 3.42 -8.75
N LEU A 359 -7.52 4.61 -8.76
CA LEU A 359 -7.56 5.49 -9.93
C LEU A 359 -6.87 4.81 -11.12
N THR A 360 -7.56 4.87 -12.25
CA THR A 360 -7.11 4.29 -13.50
C THR A 360 -6.83 5.38 -14.55
N ARG A 361 -6.15 5.01 -15.60
CA ARG A 361 -5.96 5.89 -16.77
C ARG A 361 -7.32 6.40 -17.27
N GLY A 362 -7.37 7.65 -17.70
CA GLY A 362 -8.59 8.32 -18.19
C GLY A 362 -9.56 8.72 -17.08
N CYS A 363 -9.16 8.67 -15.81
CA CYS A 363 -10.03 9.05 -14.70
C CYS A 363 -10.25 10.58 -14.56
N ALA A 364 -9.35 11.41 -15.08
CA ALA A 364 -9.50 12.86 -15.04
C ALA A 364 -10.24 13.38 -16.28
N ARG A 365 -11.21 14.26 -16.05
CA ARG A 365 -11.99 14.92 -17.10
C ARG A 365 -12.14 16.41 -16.80
N CYS A 366 -12.06 17.23 -17.85
CA CYS A 366 -12.28 18.66 -17.79
C CYS A 366 -13.66 18.98 -18.36
N GLU A 367 -14.52 19.59 -17.56
CA GLU A 367 -15.78 20.15 -18.04
C GLU A 367 -15.53 21.55 -18.58
N ARG A 368 -16.08 21.81 -19.77
CA ARG A 368 -15.99 23.11 -20.48
C ARG A 368 -17.38 23.69 -20.61
N ASP A 369 -17.45 25.00 -20.57
CA ASP A 369 -18.69 25.75 -20.88
C ASP A 369 -18.98 25.76 -22.39
N SER A 370 -20.08 26.43 -22.79
CA SER A 370 -20.47 26.59 -24.19
C SER A 370 -19.43 27.31 -25.03
N ASN A 371 -18.53 28.08 -24.43
CA ASN A 371 -17.46 28.82 -25.10
C ASN A 371 -16.14 28.02 -25.13
N GLY A 372 -16.14 26.77 -24.64
CA GLY A 372 -14.95 25.93 -24.57
C GLY A 372 -14.03 26.22 -23.37
N THR A 373 -14.39 27.15 -22.49
CA THR A 373 -13.59 27.50 -21.31
C THR A 373 -13.69 26.41 -20.24
N ALA A 374 -12.55 25.95 -19.78
CA ALA A 374 -12.47 24.95 -18.71
C ALA A 374 -12.93 25.58 -17.38
N TYR A 375 -14.01 25.07 -16.78
CA TYR A 375 -14.53 25.61 -15.52
C TYR A 375 -14.47 24.59 -14.35
N ARG A 376 -14.35 23.29 -14.65
CA ARG A 376 -14.33 22.27 -13.61
C ARG A 376 -13.49 21.06 -14.02
N GLN A 377 -12.63 20.62 -13.11
CA GLN A 377 -11.93 19.36 -13.22
C GLN A 377 -12.64 18.29 -12.37
N LYS A 378 -12.82 17.10 -12.93
CA LYS A 378 -13.41 15.93 -12.24
C LYS A 378 -12.49 14.75 -12.31
N ILE A 379 -12.42 14.01 -11.22
CA ILE A 379 -11.73 12.70 -11.14
C ILE A 379 -12.79 11.66 -10.81
N THR A 380 -12.91 10.64 -11.67
CA THR A 380 -13.82 9.49 -11.47
C THR A 380 -13.06 8.31 -10.93
N GLY A 381 -13.65 7.54 -10.03
CA GLY A 381 -13.03 6.38 -9.41
C GLY A 381 -14.05 5.52 -8.68
N LEU A 382 -13.58 4.73 -7.72
CA LEU A 382 -14.41 3.82 -6.93
C LEU A 382 -14.42 4.25 -5.45
N ALA A 383 -15.60 4.40 -4.87
CA ALA A 383 -15.79 4.56 -3.43
C ALA A 383 -16.00 3.16 -2.80
N PHE A 384 -15.46 2.95 -1.59
CA PHE A 384 -15.50 1.66 -0.91
C PHE A 384 -16.12 1.72 0.48
N LYS A 385 -15.82 2.76 1.24
CA LYS A 385 -16.22 2.82 2.65
C LYS A 385 -17.65 3.31 2.81
N GLY A 386 -18.50 2.45 3.35
CA GLY A 386 -19.92 2.72 3.53
C GLY A 386 -20.77 2.19 2.38
N GLU A 387 -20.14 1.62 1.37
CA GLU A 387 -20.81 1.01 0.22
C GLU A 387 -21.10 -0.47 0.46
N ASN A 388 -22.19 -0.96 -0.15
CA ASN A 388 -22.58 -2.36 -0.03
C ASN A 388 -21.79 -3.27 -0.97
N ASP A 389 -21.25 -2.72 -2.07
CA ASP A 389 -20.45 -3.49 -3.03
C ASP A 389 -18.97 -3.51 -2.60
N PRO A 390 -18.40 -4.67 -2.29
CA PRO A 390 -16.99 -4.79 -1.93
C PRO A 390 -16.02 -4.49 -3.09
N ARG A 391 -16.50 -4.48 -4.34
CA ARG A 391 -15.75 -4.03 -5.53
C ARG A 391 -15.66 -2.52 -5.61
N GLY A 392 -16.48 -1.80 -4.84
CA GLY A 392 -16.63 -0.36 -4.84
C GLY A 392 -17.67 0.14 -5.85
N VAL A 393 -18.23 1.29 -5.57
CA VAL A 393 -19.21 1.94 -6.44
C VAL A 393 -18.59 3.12 -7.16
N PRO A 394 -18.98 3.42 -8.42
CA PRO A 394 -18.51 4.59 -9.15
C PRO A 394 -18.81 5.89 -8.38
N ALA A 395 -17.80 6.72 -8.26
CA ALA A 395 -17.91 8.03 -7.61
C ALA A 395 -17.09 9.08 -8.36
N THR A 396 -17.46 10.34 -8.19
CA THR A 396 -16.81 11.48 -8.84
C THR A 396 -16.42 12.52 -7.80
N TRP A 397 -15.19 13.01 -7.90
CA TRP A 397 -14.67 14.08 -7.07
C TRP A 397 -14.39 15.32 -7.93
N VAL A 398 -14.80 16.48 -7.45
CA VAL A 398 -14.36 17.75 -8.03
C VAL A 398 -12.92 17.99 -7.58
N ALA A 399 -12.06 18.37 -8.52
CA ALA A 399 -10.64 18.54 -8.27
C ALA A 399 -10.17 19.91 -8.82
N GLY A 400 -9.12 20.45 -8.22
CA GLY A 400 -8.40 21.58 -8.78
C GLY A 400 -7.43 21.17 -9.90
N HIS A 401 -6.98 22.16 -10.68
CA HIS A 401 -6.01 21.96 -11.76
C HIS A 401 -4.77 21.15 -11.36
N PRO A 402 -4.12 21.39 -10.20
CA PRO A 402 -2.94 20.62 -9.83
C PRO A 402 -3.20 19.11 -9.63
N ALA A 403 -4.39 18.72 -9.14
CA ALA A 403 -4.75 17.32 -9.02
C ALA A 403 -4.97 16.65 -10.38
N ALA A 404 -5.60 17.36 -11.33
CA ALA A 404 -5.77 16.85 -12.70
C ALA A 404 -4.42 16.72 -13.43
N ARG A 405 -3.49 17.67 -13.25
CA ARG A 405 -2.11 17.55 -13.75
C ARG A 405 -1.37 16.36 -13.13
N ALA A 406 -1.52 16.15 -11.83
CA ALA A 406 -0.93 15.00 -11.16
C ALA A 406 -1.41 13.67 -11.77
N VAL A 407 -2.69 13.57 -12.16
CA VAL A 407 -3.21 12.41 -12.90
C VAL A 407 -2.51 12.28 -14.26
N ALA A 408 -2.40 13.35 -15.03
CA ALA A 408 -1.73 13.32 -16.34
C ALA A 408 -0.24 12.93 -16.24
N VAL A 409 0.46 13.41 -15.20
CA VAL A 409 1.85 13.01 -14.91
C VAL A 409 1.92 11.51 -14.59
N LEU A 410 1.02 10.98 -13.78
CA LEU A 410 0.98 9.56 -13.43
C LEU A 410 0.69 8.66 -14.65
N GLU A 411 -0.19 9.10 -15.56
CA GLU A 411 -0.48 8.39 -16.80
C GLU A 411 0.74 8.24 -17.70
N ARG A 412 1.62 9.25 -17.71
CA ARG A 412 2.89 9.21 -18.43
C ARG A 412 3.97 8.41 -17.68
N LEU A 413 3.96 8.47 -16.36
CA LEU A 413 4.94 7.79 -15.50
C LEU A 413 4.74 6.27 -15.47
N GLN A 414 3.49 5.80 -15.51
CA GLN A 414 3.19 4.37 -15.56
C GLN A 414 3.50 3.81 -16.96
N PRO A 415 4.06 2.59 -17.05
CA PRO A 415 4.34 1.98 -18.35
C PRO A 415 3.05 1.73 -19.14
N PRO A 416 3.16 1.67 -20.48
CA PRO A 416 2.04 1.25 -21.32
C PRO A 416 1.44 -0.08 -20.84
N GLY A 417 0.11 -0.20 -20.86
CA GLY A 417 -0.60 -1.40 -20.41
C GLY A 417 -0.83 -1.52 -18.89
N GLN A 418 -0.23 -0.63 -18.06
CA GLN A 418 -0.60 -0.54 -16.65
C GLN A 418 -1.82 0.38 -16.48
N PRO A 419 -3.01 -0.15 -16.11
CA PRO A 419 -4.20 0.66 -15.95
C PRO A 419 -4.20 1.50 -14.66
N LEU A 420 -3.58 1.00 -13.58
CA LEU A 420 -3.59 1.65 -12.27
C LEU A 420 -2.51 2.72 -12.17
N LEU A 421 -2.89 3.94 -11.78
CA LEU A 421 -1.97 5.06 -11.62
C LEU A 421 -1.03 4.89 -10.43
N PHE A 422 -1.48 4.21 -9.39
CA PHE A 422 -0.71 3.92 -8.19
C PHE A 422 -0.26 2.45 -8.11
N ALA A 423 0.13 1.88 -9.25
CA ALA A 423 0.86 0.62 -9.28
C ALA A 423 2.35 0.82 -8.97
N ARG A 424 3.05 -0.28 -8.70
CA ARG A 424 4.50 -0.27 -8.50
C ARG A 424 5.20 0.10 -9.81
N LEU A 425 6.12 1.06 -9.74
CA LEU A 425 6.90 1.51 -10.88
C LEU A 425 8.02 0.52 -11.24
N PRO A 426 8.31 0.30 -12.54
CA PRO A 426 9.30 -0.68 -13.01
C PRO A 426 10.74 -0.15 -13.02
N TYR A 427 10.97 1.12 -12.69
CA TYR A 427 12.27 1.81 -12.83
C TYR A 427 13.32 1.40 -11.80
N ARG A 428 13.13 0.26 -11.17
CA ARG A 428 14.09 -0.33 -10.23
C ARG A 428 14.70 -1.57 -10.89
N GLU A 429 16.03 -1.64 -10.94
CA GLU A 429 16.74 -2.79 -11.51
C GLU A 429 16.28 -4.10 -10.86
N GLY A 430 16.08 -5.15 -11.68
CA GLY A 430 15.57 -6.44 -11.20
C GLY A 430 14.09 -6.45 -10.82
N THR A 431 13.36 -5.34 -10.95
CA THR A 431 11.92 -5.30 -10.65
C THR A 431 11.14 -5.86 -11.84
N ARG A 432 10.36 -6.92 -11.58
CA ARG A 432 9.35 -7.37 -12.56
C ARG A 432 8.25 -6.31 -12.68
N PRO A 433 7.68 -6.12 -13.87
CA PRO A 433 6.51 -5.26 -14.04
C PRO A 433 5.45 -5.62 -13.00
N ALA A 434 4.80 -4.60 -12.46
CA ALA A 434 3.68 -4.83 -11.54
C ALA A 434 2.56 -5.56 -12.29
N SER A 435 1.89 -6.50 -11.62
CA SER A 435 0.64 -7.05 -12.13
C SER A 435 -0.34 -5.91 -12.44
N SER A 436 -1.03 -5.98 -13.55
CA SER A 436 -2.03 -4.98 -13.97
C SER A 436 -3.13 -4.75 -12.90
N ASN A 437 -3.29 -5.68 -11.98
CA ASN A 437 -4.30 -5.66 -10.94
C ASN A 437 -3.78 -5.34 -9.52
N ALA A 438 -2.51 -4.94 -9.36
CA ALA A 438 -1.92 -4.68 -8.05
C ALA A 438 -1.61 -3.19 -7.85
N ALA A 439 -2.35 -2.54 -6.96
CA ALA A 439 -2.04 -1.19 -6.48
C ALA A 439 -1.03 -1.21 -5.31
N LEU A 440 -0.48 -0.04 -4.98
CA LEU A 440 0.37 0.13 -3.80
C LEU A 440 -0.45 -0.17 -2.52
N THR A 441 0.16 -0.83 -1.56
CA THR A 441 -0.47 -1.05 -0.23
C THR A 441 -0.46 0.24 0.59
N THR A 442 -1.32 0.32 1.62
CA THR A 442 -1.32 1.45 2.57
C THR A 442 0.03 1.61 3.26
N ALA A 443 0.69 0.51 3.62
CA ALA A 443 2.03 0.55 4.20
C ALA A 443 3.07 1.12 3.22
N ALA A 444 2.98 0.74 1.93
CA ALA A 444 3.87 1.29 0.91
C ALA A 444 3.66 2.80 0.70
N THR A 445 2.40 3.27 0.74
CA THR A 445 2.10 4.71 0.65
C THR A 445 2.64 5.48 1.87
N GLN A 446 2.48 4.94 3.08
CA GLN A 446 3.02 5.59 4.28
C GLN A 446 4.55 5.66 4.26
N GLN A 447 5.20 4.58 3.81
CA GLN A 447 6.65 4.57 3.63
C GLN A 447 7.07 5.60 2.56
N ALA A 448 6.33 5.70 1.45
CA ALA A 448 6.61 6.67 0.39
C ALA A 448 6.48 8.13 0.87
N LEU A 449 5.50 8.44 1.72
CA LEU A 449 5.38 9.76 2.35
C LEU A 449 6.59 10.07 3.25
N ALA A 450 7.03 9.12 4.06
CA ALA A 450 8.23 9.26 4.89
C ALA A 450 9.52 9.40 4.05
N ASP A 451 9.62 8.65 2.95
CA ASP A 451 10.74 8.74 2.01
C ASP A 451 10.75 10.09 1.29
N PHE A 452 9.57 10.64 0.94
CA PHE A 452 9.44 11.95 0.30
C PHE A 452 9.98 13.07 1.20
N THR A 453 9.55 13.12 2.45
CA THR A 453 10.06 14.12 3.40
C THR A 453 11.57 14.00 3.63
N ARG A 454 12.07 12.77 3.71
CA ARG A 454 13.51 12.50 3.84
C ARG A 454 14.28 12.91 2.59
N TRP A 455 13.74 12.62 1.40
CA TRP A 455 14.34 13.04 0.13
C TRP A 455 14.48 14.56 0.06
N VAL A 456 13.41 15.30 0.39
CA VAL A 456 13.43 16.78 0.42
C VAL A 456 14.52 17.27 1.39
N SER A 457 14.61 16.71 2.60
CA SER A 457 15.63 17.09 3.58
C SER A 457 17.05 16.84 3.05
N THR A 458 17.28 15.70 2.39
CA THR A 458 18.58 15.35 1.79
C THR A 458 18.92 16.31 0.65
N TYR A 459 17.96 16.55 -0.25
CA TYR A 459 18.12 17.45 -1.38
C TYR A 459 18.45 18.88 -0.92
N CYS A 460 17.71 19.40 0.07
CA CYS A 460 17.97 20.72 0.65
C CYS A 460 19.36 20.81 1.28
N ALA A 461 19.76 19.77 2.03
CA ALA A 461 21.09 19.75 2.66
C ALA A 461 22.23 19.75 1.62
N VAL A 462 22.10 18.96 0.55
CA VAL A 462 23.11 18.91 -0.53
C VAL A 462 23.19 20.23 -1.30
N ASN A 463 22.07 20.93 -1.47
CA ASN A 463 22.00 22.15 -2.28
C ASN A 463 21.99 23.44 -1.44
N GLY A 464 22.21 23.38 -0.13
CA GLY A 464 22.26 24.55 0.76
C GLY A 464 20.92 25.30 0.86
N ARG A 465 19.78 24.60 0.78
CA ARG A 465 18.42 25.19 0.79
C ARG A 465 17.80 25.18 2.17
N ALA A 466 16.97 26.18 2.45
CA ALA A 466 16.29 26.34 3.74
C ALA A 466 14.82 25.87 3.71
N ASP A 467 14.23 25.58 2.53
CA ASP A 467 12.81 25.22 2.34
C ASP A 467 12.52 23.74 2.60
N VAL A 468 13.10 23.23 3.69
CA VAL A 468 12.85 21.85 4.17
C VAL A 468 11.41 21.68 4.64
N ILE A 469 10.91 20.47 4.56
CA ILE A 469 9.65 20.10 5.22
C ILE A 469 9.99 19.86 6.71
N PRO A 470 9.45 20.67 7.64
CA PRO A 470 9.75 20.49 9.06
C PRO A 470 9.41 19.09 9.55
N VAL A 471 10.29 18.49 10.34
CA VAL A 471 10.00 17.24 11.03
C VAL A 471 8.92 17.55 12.06
N HIS A 472 7.84 16.79 12.03
CA HIS A 472 6.78 16.93 12.99
C HIS A 472 7.29 16.45 14.36
N ASP A 473 7.44 17.38 15.31
CA ASP A 473 7.90 17.11 16.66
C ASP A 473 6.91 16.22 17.43
N GLY A 474 7.12 14.93 17.38
CA GLY A 474 6.64 13.91 18.31
C GLY A 474 5.16 13.83 18.71
N THR A 475 4.37 14.90 18.63
CA THR A 475 2.98 14.92 19.10
C THR A 475 1.96 14.38 18.09
N ALA A 476 2.25 14.40 16.80
CA ALA A 476 1.33 13.92 15.75
C ALA A 476 1.85 12.69 14.98
N GLY A 477 3.05 12.19 15.28
CA GLY A 477 3.64 11.03 14.61
C GLY A 477 3.94 11.28 13.11
N PRO A 478 4.34 10.25 12.35
CA PRO A 478 4.65 10.39 10.94
C PRO A 478 3.41 10.76 10.11
N LEU A 479 3.63 11.42 8.96
CA LEU A 479 2.57 11.73 8.01
C LEU A 479 1.82 10.45 7.59
N THR A 480 0.50 10.52 7.63
CA THR A 480 -0.37 9.41 7.23
C THR A 480 -1.38 9.84 6.18
N SER A 481 -1.79 8.89 5.33
CA SER A 481 -2.80 9.13 4.29
C SER A 481 -4.13 9.69 4.82
N ARG A 482 -4.49 9.38 6.07
CA ARG A 482 -5.74 9.83 6.70
C ARG A 482 -5.74 11.32 7.06
N GLN A 483 -4.58 11.90 7.32
CA GLN A 483 -4.44 13.29 7.74
C GLN A 483 -4.80 14.27 6.62
N PHE A 484 -4.53 13.95 5.34
CA PHE A 484 -4.82 14.83 4.21
C PHE A 484 -6.31 15.20 4.14
N ARG A 485 -7.19 14.19 4.16
CA ARG A 485 -8.64 14.43 4.16
C ARG A 485 -9.09 15.21 5.41
N ARG A 486 -8.53 14.90 6.59
CA ARG A 486 -8.86 15.65 7.82
C ARG A 486 -8.41 17.10 7.72
N THR A 487 -7.24 17.34 7.15
CA THR A 487 -6.70 18.70 6.96
C THR A 487 -7.57 19.49 5.99
N LEU A 488 -7.94 18.92 4.84
CA LEU A 488 -8.85 19.56 3.89
C LEU A 488 -10.20 19.88 4.54
N ALA A 489 -10.83 18.92 5.21
CA ALA A 489 -12.11 19.11 5.86
C ALA A 489 -12.06 20.24 6.91
N TRP A 490 -10.95 20.37 7.64
CA TRP A 490 -10.75 21.45 8.61
C TRP A 490 -10.64 22.82 7.91
N PHE A 491 -9.91 22.91 6.80
CA PHE A 491 -9.82 24.16 6.02
C PHE A 491 -11.17 24.57 5.45
N ILE A 492 -11.91 23.63 4.84
CA ILE A 492 -13.26 23.89 4.30
C ILE A 492 -14.19 24.39 5.41
N ALA A 493 -14.22 23.74 6.56
CA ALA A 493 -15.10 24.12 7.68
C ALA A 493 -14.82 25.54 8.24
N ARG A 494 -13.60 26.04 8.08
CA ARG A 494 -13.20 27.38 8.56
C ARG A 494 -13.25 28.46 7.50
N HIS A 495 -13.45 28.09 6.25
CA HIS A 495 -13.64 29.08 5.18
C HIS A 495 -15.03 29.72 5.31
N PRO A 496 -15.16 31.06 5.19
CA PRO A 496 -16.47 31.72 5.15
C PRO A 496 -17.37 31.04 4.11
N GLY A 497 -18.56 30.61 4.52
CA GLY A 497 -19.48 29.85 3.65
C GLY A 497 -19.12 28.38 3.41
N GLY A 498 -18.06 27.86 4.05
CA GLY A 498 -17.68 26.45 3.96
C GLY A 498 -18.69 25.55 4.66
N VAL A 499 -19.35 24.68 3.90
CA VAL A 499 -20.24 23.62 4.41
C VAL A 499 -19.56 22.27 4.12
N ILE A 500 -19.33 21.48 5.15
CA ILE A 500 -18.94 20.07 4.98
C ILE A 500 -20.22 19.27 4.82
N ALA A 501 -20.55 18.88 3.59
CA ALA A 501 -21.55 17.84 3.38
C ALA A 501 -21.06 16.56 4.07
N GLY A 502 -21.91 16.00 4.96
CA GLY A 502 -21.64 14.89 5.87
C GLY A 502 -21.27 13.57 5.20
#